data_0e275e658fdd8338d432942ed1e77981
#
_entry.id   0e275e658fdd8338d432942ed1e77981
#
_cell.length_a   1.000
_cell.length_b   1.000
_cell.length_c   1.000
_cell.angle_alpha   90.00
_cell.angle_beta   90.00
_cell.angle_gamma   90.00
#
_symmetry.space_group_name_H-M   'P 1'
#
loop_
_entity.id
_entity.type
_entity.pdbx_description
1 polymer ?
#
loop_
_entity_poly.entity_id
_entity_poly.type
_entity_poly.pdbx_seq_one_letter_code
_entity_poly.pdbx_strand_id
1 'polypeptide(L)'
;IWPSLMTSAGSPHTSDRNRTFRRLMQLNRVDSAISARIGTTGKGIGPTYTDKVSRNGMRVGDVLSADFEKIYARAKARHEKILRGLAYEYDITELEQKWFAAVEYLRRFNIIDSEYFVNECLAADKSILAEGAQGTLLDVDFGSYPFVTSSNTVCAGACIGLGIAPNRIGEVYGIFKAYCTRVGSGPFPTELFDQTGARLRDIGHEYGAVTGRERRCGWLDMVALRYSIMINGVTQLIM
;
A
#
# COMPACT_ATOMS: atom_id res chain seq x y z
N ILE A 1 -2.40 -6.32 6.09
CA ILE A 1 -3.77 -6.39 6.67
C ILE A 1 -4.23 -5.01 7.14
N TRP A 2 -3.36 -4.19 7.72
CA TRP A 2 -3.70 -2.86 8.23
C TRP A 2 -4.17 -1.84 7.18
N PRO A 3 -3.64 -1.79 5.95
CA PRO A 3 -4.10 -0.84 4.93
C PRO A 3 -5.56 -1.02 4.49
N SER A 4 -6.08 -2.25 4.48
CA SER A 4 -7.44 -2.53 4.01
C SER A 4 -8.54 -2.08 4.99
N LEU A 5 -8.26 -2.03 6.28
CA LEU A 5 -9.21 -1.54 7.29
C LEU A 5 -9.42 -0.02 7.24
N MET A 6 -8.41 0.73 6.79
CA MET A 6 -8.53 2.18 6.58
C MET A 6 -9.24 2.54 5.28
N THR A 7 -9.42 1.60 4.34
CA THR A 7 -10.02 1.87 3.03
C THR A 7 -11.51 1.58 2.92
N SER A 8 -12.09 0.84 3.87
CA SER A 8 -13.51 0.43 3.81
C SER A 8 -14.51 1.50 4.31
N ALA A 9 -14.03 2.61 4.88
CA ALA A 9 -14.89 3.74 5.21
C ALA A 9 -15.08 4.61 3.95
N GLY A 10 -15.85 4.13 3.00
CA GLY A 10 -16.28 4.88 1.84
C GLY A 10 -17.20 6.03 2.29
N SER A 11 -16.86 7.26 1.93
CA SER A 11 -17.73 8.42 2.05
C SER A 11 -17.62 9.32 0.83
N PRO A 12 -18.72 9.81 0.30
CA PRO A 12 -18.71 10.78 -0.78
C PRO A 12 -18.47 12.20 -0.25
N HIS A 13 -17.80 13.02 -1.05
CA HIS A 13 -17.63 14.45 -0.92
C HIS A 13 -16.81 15.03 0.24
N THR A 14 -15.48 15.02 0.08
CA THR A 14 -14.61 16.00 0.74
C THR A 14 -13.41 16.34 -0.14
N SER A 15 -13.63 17.09 -1.21
CA SER A 15 -12.56 17.52 -2.14
C SER A 15 -11.51 18.43 -1.48
N ASP A 16 -11.84 19.18 -0.43
CA ASP A 16 -10.92 20.13 0.20
C ASP A 16 -10.10 19.55 1.36
N ARG A 17 -10.65 18.66 2.17
CA ARG A 17 -9.93 18.03 3.29
C ARG A 17 -8.80 17.11 2.81
N ASN A 18 -9.02 16.41 1.68
CA ASN A 18 -8.00 15.60 1.02
C ASN A 18 -6.83 16.43 0.46
N ARG A 19 -7.05 17.69 0.10
CA ARG A 19 -6.01 18.56 -0.46
C ARG A 19 -4.96 18.94 0.58
N THR A 20 -5.36 19.16 1.81
CA THR A 20 -4.47 19.62 2.88
C THR A 20 -3.68 18.48 3.50
N PHE A 21 -4.30 17.32 3.70
CA PHE A 21 -3.58 16.10 4.12
C PHE A 21 -2.57 15.65 3.05
N ARG A 22 -2.92 15.77 1.76
CA ARG A 22 -1.99 15.58 0.64
C ARG A 22 -0.81 16.56 0.69
N ARG A 23 -1.05 17.80 1.11
CA ARG A 23 -0.02 18.84 1.22
C ARG A 23 0.94 18.55 2.37
N LEU A 24 0.47 18.04 3.49
CA LEU A 24 1.28 17.58 4.63
C LEU A 24 2.21 16.44 4.27
N MET A 25 1.71 15.46 3.50
CA MET A 25 2.50 14.33 2.99
C MET A 25 3.56 14.76 1.97
N GLN A 26 3.36 15.94 1.34
CA GLN A 26 4.32 16.54 0.43
C GLN A 26 5.38 17.39 1.16
N LEU A 27 5.07 17.93 2.35
CA LEU A 27 5.99 18.76 3.14
C LEU A 27 7.07 17.97 3.88
N ASN A 28 6.88 16.68 4.14
CA ASN A 28 7.95 15.80 4.67
C ASN A 28 9.08 15.53 3.66
N ARG A 29 9.07 16.20 2.52
CA ARG A 29 10.14 16.19 1.52
C ARG A 29 10.90 17.50 1.60
N VAL A 30 11.85 17.53 2.47
CA VAL A 30 12.94 18.51 2.41
C VAL A 30 13.96 17.95 1.43
N ASP A 31 13.66 18.06 0.13
CA ASP A 31 14.70 18.08 -0.88
C ASP A 31 14.17 18.76 -2.15
N SER A 32 14.68 19.95 -2.36
CA SER A 32 14.36 20.85 -3.47
C SER A 32 14.88 20.36 -4.84
N ALA A 33 15.46 19.17 -4.92
CA ALA A 33 16.07 18.65 -6.14
C ALA A 33 15.14 17.72 -6.95
N ILE A 34 14.03 17.24 -6.39
CA ILE A 34 13.09 16.37 -7.11
C ILE A 34 11.81 17.15 -7.37
N SER A 35 11.75 17.86 -8.50
CA SER A 35 10.60 18.65 -8.93
C SER A 35 9.34 17.83 -9.28
N ALA A 36 9.41 16.50 -9.26
CA ALA A 36 8.29 15.64 -9.60
C ALA A 36 7.42 15.33 -8.37
N ARG A 37 6.15 15.74 -8.41
CA ARG A 37 5.15 15.35 -7.42
C ARG A 37 4.97 13.84 -7.42
N ILE A 38 5.30 13.16 -6.31
CA ILE A 38 4.88 11.78 -6.11
C ILE A 38 3.40 11.81 -5.73
N GLY A 39 2.59 11.16 -6.56
CA GLY A 39 1.16 11.02 -6.30
C GLY A 39 0.92 10.13 -5.08
N THR A 40 -0.03 10.53 -4.24
CA THR A 40 -0.49 9.72 -3.10
C THR A 40 -1.99 9.50 -3.18
N THR A 41 -2.47 8.38 -2.63
CA THR A 41 -3.89 8.12 -2.45
C THR A 41 -4.50 8.94 -1.31
N GLY A 42 -3.68 9.52 -0.44
CA GLY A 42 -4.12 10.26 0.76
C GLY A 42 -4.79 9.38 1.82
N LYS A 43 -4.53 8.07 1.81
CA LYS A 43 -5.12 7.10 2.75
C LYS A 43 -4.23 6.77 3.97
N GLY A 44 -3.18 7.54 4.20
CA GLY A 44 -2.33 7.42 5.38
C GLY A 44 -1.31 6.25 5.35
N ILE A 45 -1.12 5.61 4.20
CA ILE A 45 -0.23 4.44 4.09
C ILE A 45 1.22 4.81 4.43
N GLY A 46 1.77 5.87 3.86
CA GLY A 46 3.14 6.32 4.13
C GLY A 46 3.41 6.54 5.62
N PRO A 47 2.65 7.42 6.32
CA PRO A 47 2.80 7.63 7.76
C PRO A 47 2.66 6.36 8.59
N THR A 48 1.75 5.44 8.22
CA THR A 48 1.60 4.18 8.94
C THR A 48 2.85 3.32 8.82
N TYR A 49 3.49 3.27 7.65
CA TYR A 49 4.77 2.58 7.49
C TYR A 49 5.91 3.31 8.20
N THR A 50 5.91 4.64 8.22
CA THR A 50 6.87 5.42 9.03
C THR A 50 6.73 5.06 10.51
N ASP A 51 5.52 5.00 11.04
CA ASP A 51 5.26 4.59 12.42
C ASP A 51 5.67 3.13 12.68
N LYS A 52 5.42 2.23 11.74
CA LYS A 52 5.86 0.83 11.83
C LYS A 52 7.38 0.73 11.96
N VAL A 53 8.11 1.38 11.06
CA VAL A 53 9.59 1.31 11.01
C VAL A 53 10.23 2.02 12.20
N SER A 54 9.66 3.14 12.65
CA SER A 54 10.08 3.85 13.87
C SER A 54 9.67 3.14 15.16
N ARG A 55 8.96 2.01 15.09
CA ARG A 55 8.47 1.21 16.22
C ARG A 55 7.50 1.95 17.13
N ASN A 56 6.77 2.87 16.55
CA ASN A 56 5.74 3.69 17.23
C ASN A 56 4.31 3.35 16.77
N GLY A 57 4.18 2.48 15.76
CA GLY A 57 2.91 2.10 15.21
C GLY A 57 2.12 1.19 16.13
N MET A 58 0.80 1.35 16.11
CA MET A 58 -0.13 0.40 16.72
C MET A 58 -0.15 -0.90 15.91
N ARG A 59 -0.27 -2.01 16.61
CA ARG A 59 -0.40 -3.35 16.01
C ARG A 59 -1.85 -3.82 16.12
N VAL A 60 -2.22 -4.78 15.26
CA VAL A 60 -3.59 -5.35 15.31
C VAL A 60 -3.87 -5.97 16.67
N GLY A 61 -2.87 -6.65 17.27
CA GLY A 61 -3.01 -7.24 18.62
C GLY A 61 -3.29 -6.22 19.73
N ASP A 62 -2.88 -4.96 19.55
CA ASP A 62 -3.13 -3.91 20.55
C ASP A 62 -4.61 -3.65 20.80
N VAL A 63 -5.49 -3.96 19.81
CA VAL A 63 -6.94 -3.77 19.97
C VAL A 63 -7.55 -4.69 21.03
N LEU A 64 -6.85 -5.77 21.40
CA LEU A 64 -7.24 -6.68 22.47
C LEU A 64 -6.64 -6.29 23.84
N SER A 65 -5.73 -5.31 23.86
CA SER A 65 -5.05 -4.88 25.08
C SER A 65 -6.01 -4.07 25.98
N ALA A 66 -5.91 -4.29 27.29
CA ALA A 66 -6.58 -3.43 28.27
C ALA A 66 -6.08 -1.97 28.22
N ASP A 67 -4.87 -1.74 27.69
CA ASP A 67 -4.29 -0.42 27.54
C ASP A 67 -4.51 0.20 26.15
N PHE A 68 -5.43 -0.37 25.33
CA PHE A 68 -5.67 0.07 23.96
C PHE A 68 -5.88 1.59 23.83
N GLU A 69 -6.72 2.17 24.69
CA GLU A 69 -6.99 3.62 24.65
C GLU A 69 -5.75 4.46 24.94
N LYS A 70 -4.89 4.02 25.86
CA LYS A 70 -3.61 4.70 26.16
C LYS A 70 -2.64 4.60 24.98
N ILE A 71 -2.59 3.43 24.31
CA ILE A 71 -1.76 3.21 23.11
C ILE A 71 -2.23 4.14 22.00
N TYR A 72 -3.55 4.21 21.78
CA TYR A 72 -4.16 5.11 20.81
C TYR A 72 -3.86 6.59 21.13
N ALA A 73 -4.13 7.04 22.37
CA ALA A 73 -3.91 8.41 22.79
C ALA A 73 -2.45 8.85 22.60
N ARG A 74 -1.50 7.97 22.90
CA ARG A 74 -0.06 8.22 22.67
C ARG A 74 0.28 8.38 21.19
N ALA A 75 -0.27 7.53 20.31
CA ALA A 75 -0.09 7.61 18.87
C ALA A 75 -0.71 8.92 18.33
N LYS A 76 -1.93 9.23 18.74
CA LYS A 76 -2.64 10.47 18.40
C LYS A 76 -1.83 11.70 18.79
N ALA A 77 -1.40 11.80 20.04
CA ALA A 77 -0.65 12.95 20.56
C ALA A 77 0.66 13.21 19.79
N ARG A 78 1.33 12.16 19.31
CA ARG A 78 2.53 12.29 18.47
C ARG A 78 2.21 12.93 17.12
N HIS A 79 1.15 12.48 16.44
CA HIS A 79 0.72 13.06 15.18
C HIS A 79 0.19 14.48 15.34
N GLU A 80 -0.52 14.76 16.42
CA GLU A 80 -0.95 16.11 16.77
C GLU A 80 0.22 17.09 16.98
N LYS A 81 1.31 16.61 17.59
CA LYS A 81 2.52 17.42 17.73
C LYS A 81 3.11 17.81 16.37
N ILE A 82 3.12 16.87 15.40
CA ILE A 82 3.58 17.13 14.04
C ILE A 82 2.66 18.15 13.35
N LEU A 83 1.35 17.97 13.45
CA LEU A 83 0.36 18.85 12.83
C LEU A 83 0.41 20.28 13.40
N ARG A 84 0.58 20.42 14.71
CA ARG A 84 0.79 21.73 15.36
C ARG A 84 2.05 22.43 14.84
N GLY A 85 3.15 21.69 14.64
CA GLY A 85 4.37 22.24 14.06
C GLY A 85 4.20 22.74 12.63
N LEU A 86 3.16 22.28 11.93
CA LEU A 86 2.79 22.70 10.57
C LEU A 86 1.69 23.74 10.53
N ALA A 87 1.28 24.27 11.69
CA ALA A 87 0.16 25.21 11.84
C ALA A 87 -1.13 24.73 11.14
N TYR A 88 -1.41 23.43 11.24
CA TYR A 88 -2.56 22.81 10.56
C TYR A 88 -3.69 22.57 11.53
N GLU A 89 -4.84 23.20 11.25
CA GLU A 89 -6.08 22.99 11.99
C GLU A 89 -6.87 21.82 11.37
N TYR A 90 -7.42 20.98 12.22
CA TYR A 90 -8.18 19.80 11.81
C TYR A 90 -9.19 19.40 12.87
N ASP A 91 -10.25 18.76 12.43
CA ASP A 91 -11.22 18.06 13.26
C ASP A 91 -11.34 16.61 12.77
N ILE A 92 -11.10 15.67 13.66
CA ILE A 92 -11.20 14.24 13.38
C ILE A 92 -12.30 13.56 14.21
N THR A 93 -13.11 14.30 14.91
CA THR A 93 -14.10 13.77 15.87
C THR A 93 -14.99 12.70 15.24
N GLU A 94 -15.57 12.99 14.08
CA GLU A 94 -16.43 12.02 13.36
C GLU A 94 -15.64 10.82 12.84
N LEU A 95 -14.42 11.05 12.33
CA LEU A 95 -13.55 9.97 11.85
C LEU A 95 -13.07 9.07 12.99
N GLU A 96 -12.80 9.67 14.14
CA GLU A 96 -12.38 8.95 15.34
C GLU A 96 -13.50 8.06 15.87
N GLN A 97 -14.74 8.54 15.92
CA GLN A 97 -15.90 7.73 16.28
C GLN A 97 -16.09 6.53 15.34
N LYS A 98 -16.02 6.76 14.03
CA LYS A 98 -16.09 5.69 13.02
C LYS A 98 -14.96 4.68 13.19
N TRP A 99 -13.77 5.17 13.51
CA TRP A 99 -12.60 4.32 13.72
C TRP A 99 -12.77 3.43 14.96
N PHE A 100 -13.21 3.96 16.09
CA PHE A 100 -13.50 3.16 17.29
C PHE A 100 -14.59 2.13 17.04
N ALA A 101 -15.66 2.49 16.34
CA ALA A 101 -16.69 1.54 15.94
C ALA A 101 -16.13 0.40 15.06
N ALA A 102 -15.20 0.72 14.15
CA ALA A 102 -14.51 -0.29 13.34
C ALA A 102 -13.58 -1.17 14.18
N VAL A 103 -12.93 -0.65 15.21
CA VAL A 103 -12.13 -1.43 16.15
C VAL A 103 -13.01 -2.40 16.94
N GLU A 104 -14.16 -1.95 17.44
CA GLU A 104 -15.11 -2.84 18.12
C GLU A 104 -15.62 -3.97 17.20
N TYR A 105 -15.86 -3.65 15.93
CA TYR A 105 -16.19 -4.67 14.93
C TYR A 105 -15.03 -5.65 14.70
N LEU A 106 -13.78 -5.16 14.65
CA LEU A 106 -12.60 -6.00 14.49
C LEU A 106 -12.40 -7.01 15.63
N ARG A 107 -12.73 -6.64 16.86
CA ARG A 107 -12.66 -7.52 18.04
C ARG A 107 -13.53 -8.78 17.95
N ARG A 108 -14.48 -8.81 17.03
CA ARG A 108 -15.33 -9.99 16.77
C ARG A 108 -14.62 -11.08 15.97
N PHE A 109 -13.51 -10.76 15.34
CA PHE A 109 -12.74 -11.71 14.55
C PHE A 109 -11.68 -12.40 15.41
N ASN A 110 -11.32 -13.61 14.97
CA ASN A 110 -10.22 -14.32 15.60
C ASN A 110 -8.89 -13.65 15.21
N ILE A 111 -8.28 -12.91 16.14
CA ILE A 111 -6.97 -12.29 15.97
C ILE A 111 -5.94 -13.31 16.44
N ILE A 112 -5.03 -13.67 15.55
CA ILE A 112 -4.05 -14.73 15.73
C ILE A 112 -2.63 -14.21 15.57
N ASP A 113 -1.67 -14.96 16.09
CA ASP A 113 -0.25 -14.84 15.74
C ASP A 113 -0.03 -15.54 14.40
N SER A 114 0.02 -14.76 13.33
CA SER A 114 -0.02 -15.27 11.96
C SER A 114 1.14 -16.19 11.63
N GLU A 115 2.34 -15.92 12.16
CA GLU A 115 3.53 -16.74 11.96
C GLU A 115 3.36 -18.16 12.52
N TYR A 116 2.76 -18.33 13.69
CA TYR A 116 2.47 -19.66 14.24
C TYR A 116 1.38 -20.35 13.43
N PHE A 117 0.26 -19.68 13.23
CA PHE A 117 -0.89 -20.27 12.52
C PHE A 117 -0.52 -20.73 11.10
N VAL A 118 0.22 -19.89 10.35
CA VAL A 118 0.59 -20.22 8.98
C VAL A 118 1.57 -21.38 8.94
N ASN A 119 2.59 -21.40 9.83
CA ASN A 119 3.55 -22.51 9.88
C ASN A 119 2.92 -23.82 10.37
N GLU A 120 1.95 -23.79 11.28
CA GLU A 120 1.16 -24.96 11.66
C GLU A 120 0.33 -25.51 10.49
N CYS A 121 -0.28 -24.62 9.70
CA CYS A 121 -0.98 -25.02 8.48
C CYS A 121 -0.05 -25.70 7.48
N LEU A 122 1.16 -25.14 7.27
CA LEU A 122 2.16 -25.73 6.38
C LEU A 122 2.70 -27.07 6.91
N ALA A 123 2.86 -27.21 8.23
CA ALA A 123 3.26 -28.48 8.85
C ALA A 123 2.16 -29.57 8.74
N ALA A 124 0.93 -29.15 8.62
CA ALA A 124 -0.23 -30.03 8.40
C ALA A 124 -0.54 -30.23 6.89
N ASP A 125 0.42 -30.01 6.01
CA ASP A 125 0.33 -30.14 4.54
C ASP A 125 -0.83 -29.36 3.89
N LYS A 126 -1.24 -28.25 4.51
CA LYS A 126 -2.25 -27.36 3.91
C LYS A 126 -1.61 -26.46 2.88
N SER A 127 -2.28 -26.28 1.76
CA SER A 127 -1.89 -25.32 0.73
C SER A 127 -2.29 -23.90 1.16
N ILE A 128 -1.37 -22.95 0.93
CA ILE A 128 -1.58 -21.54 1.24
C ILE A 128 -1.35 -20.75 -0.05
N LEU A 129 -2.33 -19.94 -0.43
CA LEU A 129 -2.21 -18.97 -1.51
C LEU A 129 -1.92 -17.59 -0.90
N ALA A 130 -0.73 -17.07 -1.17
CA ALA A 130 -0.35 -15.71 -0.79
C ALA A 130 -0.59 -14.76 -1.98
N GLU A 131 -1.53 -13.83 -1.83
CA GLU A 131 -1.81 -12.80 -2.82
C GLU A 131 -1.09 -11.50 -2.42
N GLY A 132 -0.19 -11.03 -3.28
CA GLY A 132 0.45 -9.73 -3.16
C GLY A 132 -0.45 -8.59 -3.63
N ALA A 133 0.00 -7.37 -3.39
CA ALA A 133 -0.65 -6.16 -3.86
C ALA A 133 0.33 -5.28 -4.63
N GLN A 134 -0.19 -4.37 -5.46
CA GLN A 134 0.55 -3.44 -6.32
C GLN A 134 1.32 -4.17 -7.44
N GLY A 135 2.65 -4.13 -7.41
CA GLY A 135 3.49 -4.76 -8.42
C GLY A 135 4.97 -4.50 -8.19
N THR A 136 5.82 -5.27 -8.82
CA THR A 136 7.28 -5.29 -8.61
C THR A 136 7.92 -3.90 -8.68
N LEU A 137 7.57 -3.10 -9.68
CA LEU A 137 8.17 -1.77 -9.87
C LEU A 137 7.65 -0.71 -8.87
N LEU A 138 6.73 -1.08 -8.00
CA LEU A 138 6.27 -0.26 -6.88
C LEU A 138 6.87 -0.68 -5.54
N ASP A 139 7.73 -1.71 -5.51
CA ASP A 139 8.43 -2.14 -4.30
C ASP A 139 9.30 -1.02 -3.74
N VAL A 140 9.31 -0.86 -2.41
CA VAL A 140 10.01 0.23 -1.74
C VAL A 140 11.52 0.18 -1.94
N ASP A 141 12.09 -1.01 -2.07
CA ASP A 141 13.54 -1.23 -2.21
C ASP A 141 13.95 -1.46 -3.67
N PHE A 142 13.20 -2.27 -4.41
CA PHE A 142 13.55 -2.73 -5.76
C PHE A 142 12.72 -2.11 -6.88
N GLY A 143 11.79 -1.22 -6.54
CA GLY A 143 10.96 -0.52 -7.51
C GLY A 143 11.62 0.72 -8.11
N SER A 144 10.83 1.49 -8.87
CA SER A 144 11.26 2.73 -9.52
C SER A 144 11.31 3.91 -8.53
N TYR A 145 12.14 3.81 -7.50
CA TYR A 145 12.30 4.83 -6.47
C TYR A 145 12.58 6.22 -7.09
N PRO A 146 11.97 7.31 -6.59
CA PRO A 146 11.09 7.40 -5.42
C PRO A 146 9.60 7.17 -5.70
N PHE A 147 9.23 6.72 -6.90
CA PHE A 147 7.85 6.52 -7.34
C PHE A 147 7.34 5.11 -6.99
N VAL A 148 7.40 4.77 -5.72
CA VAL A 148 7.11 3.46 -5.15
C VAL A 148 6.05 3.55 -4.06
N THR A 149 5.53 2.42 -3.59
CA THR A 149 4.75 2.32 -2.37
C THR A 149 5.67 2.22 -1.15
N SER A 150 5.13 2.25 0.05
CA SER A 150 5.90 2.15 1.30
C SER A 150 6.12 0.70 1.76
N SER A 151 5.75 -0.28 0.96
CA SER A 151 5.82 -1.71 1.29
C SER A 151 6.67 -2.50 0.31
N ASN A 152 7.14 -3.67 0.74
CA ASN A 152 7.73 -4.65 -0.15
C ASN A 152 6.62 -5.38 -0.91
N THR A 153 6.62 -5.23 -2.24
CA THR A 153 5.63 -5.83 -3.15
C THR A 153 6.17 -7.02 -3.92
N VAL A 154 7.46 -7.30 -3.80
CA VAL A 154 8.11 -8.48 -4.36
C VAL A 154 7.77 -9.72 -3.55
N CYS A 155 7.96 -10.92 -4.13
CA CYS A 155 7.62 -12.20 -3.52
C CYS A 155 8.19 -12.38 -2.10
N ALA A 156 9.40 -11.87 -1.84
CA ALA A 156 10.00 -11.88 -0.49
C ALA A 156 9.13 -11.19 0.56
N GLY A 157 8.27 -10.26 0.15
CA GLY A 157 7.28 -9.62 1.04
C GLY A 157 6.29 -10.60 1.65
N ALA A 158 6.01 -11.72 0.99
CA ALA A 158 5.18 -12.80 1.55
C ALA A 158 5.84 -13.47 2.75
N CYS A 159 7.16 -13.71 2.70
CA CYS A 159 7.91 -14.29 3.81
C CYS A 159 7.82 -13.41 5.05
N ILE A 160 8.05 -12.10 4.89
CA ILE A 160 8.01 -11.12 5.98
C ILE A 160 6.57 -10.91 6.48
N GLY A 161 5.60 -10.89 5.56
CA GLY A 161 4.19 -10.63 5.88
C GLY A 161 3.49 -11.78 6.58
N LEU A 162 3.86 -13.03 6.26
CA LEU A 162 3.27 -14.24 6.82
C LEU A 162 4.11 -14.87 7.92
N GLY A 163 5.37 -14.47 8.07
CA GLY A 163 6.29 -15.06 9.04
C GLY A 163 6.75 -16.47 8.64
N ILE A 164 6.97 -16.72 7.34
CA ILE A 164 7.41 -18.02 6.82
C ILE A 164 8.85 -17.98 6.33
N ALA A 165 9.53 -19.11 6.40
CA ALA A 165 10.89 -19.24 5.88
C ALA A 165 10.90 -19.16 4.33
N PRO A 166 11.93 -18.54 3.69
CA PRO A 166 12.00 -18.41 2.24
C PRO A 166 11.91 -19.74 1.48
N ASN A 167 12.44 -20.81 2.03
CA ASN A 167 12.39 -22.16 1.44
C ASN A 167 10.99 -22.81 1.51
N ARG A 168 10.01 -22.13 2.08
CA ARG A 168 8.60 -22.58 2.10
C ARG A 168 7.79 -21.96 0.96
N ILE A 169 8.38 -21.04 0.20
CA ILE A 169 7.77 -20.54 -1.04
C ILE A 169 7.87 -21.64 -2.10
N GLY A 170 6.73 -22.05 -2.62
CA GLY A 170 6.61 -22.99 -3.72
C GLY A 170 6.53 -22.27 -5.06
N GLU A 171 5.44 -22.50 -5.81
CA GLU A 171 5.20 -21.84 -7.09
C GLU A 171 4.96 -20.34 -6.94
N VAL A 172 5.57 -19.57 -7.83
CA VAL A 172 5.39 -18.11 -7.90
C VAL A 172 4.73 -17.74 -9.21
N TYR A 173 3.47 -17.34 -9.13
CA TYR A 173 2.69 -16.90 -10.28
C TYR A 173 2.86 -15.41 -10.52
N GLY A 174 3.47 -15.06 -11.65
CA GLY A 174 3.59 -13.69 -12.13
C GLY A 174 2.40 -13.31 -12.99
N ILE A 175 1.51 -12.45 -12.48
CA ILE A 175 0.37 -11.94 -13.26
C ILE A 175 0.78 -10.64 -13.94
N PHE A 176 0.58 -10.57 -15.25
CA PHE A 176 0.89 -9.38 -16.04
C PHE A 176 -0.15 -9.15 -17.14
N LYS A 177 -0.23 -7.91 -17.62
CA LYS A 177 -1.08 -7.55 -18.77
C LYS A 177 -0.27 -7.61 -20.07
N ALA A 178 -0.95 -7.78 -21.19
CA ALA A 178 -0.35 -7.70 -22.52
C ALA A 178 0.19 -6.29 -22.87
N TYR A 179 -0.05 -5.31 -22.01
CA TYR A 179 0.43 -3.93 -22.10
C TYR A 179 0.76 -3.41 -20.70
N CYS A 180 1.47 -2.29 -20.61
CA CYS A 180 1.83 -1.69 -19.33
C CYS A 180 0.90 -0.55 -18.96
N THR A 181 0.69 -0.37 -17.63
CA THR A 181 -0.05 0.76 -17.10
C THR A 181 0.67 1.35 -15.89
N ARG A 182 0.53 2.67 -15.70
CA ARG A 182 1.08 3.35 -14.53
C ARG A 182 0.13 4.44 -14.03
N VAL A 183 -0.02 4.56 -12.72
CA VAL A 183 -0.72 5.67 -12.07
C VAL A 183 0.30 6.67 -11.54
N GLY A 184 0.11 7.94 -11.85
CA GLY A 184 0.98 9.02 -11.35
C GLY A 184 2.30 9.14 -12.08
N SER A 185 3.23 9.85 -11.44
CA SER A 185 4.54 10.18 -12.00
C SER A 185 5.51 9.00 -11.97
N GLY A 186 6.65 9.17 -12.61
CA GLY A 186 7.74 8.20 -12.66
C GLY A 186 8.01 7.67 -14.06
N PRO A 187 9.09 6.91 -14.24
CA PRO A 187 9.52 6.44 -15.55
C PRO A 187 8.49 5.47 -16.16
N PHE A 188 8.29 5.61 -17.46
CA PHE A 188 7.45 4.72 -18.25
C PHE A 188 7.97 4.69 -19.70
N PRO A 189 9.04 3.93 -20.00
CA PRO A 189 9.75 3.98 -21.28
C PRO A 189 8.88 3.64 -22.49
N THR A 190 7.88 2.79 -22.32
CA THR A 190 6.98 2.34 -23.39
C THR A 190 5.65 3.09 -23.43
N GLU A 191 5.54 4.23 -22.74
CA GLU A 191 4.31 5.03 -22.71
C GLU A 191 3.89 5.51 -24.09
N LEU A 192 2.60 5.49 -24.36
CA LEU A 192 1.97 5.95 -25.59
C LEU A 192 1.20 7.24 -25.34
N PHE A 193 1.53 8.26 -26.11
CA PHE A 193 0.91 9.59 -26.03
C PHE A 193 -0.07 9.84 -27.18
N ASP A 194 -0.29 8.82 -28.01
CA ASP A 194 -1.14 8.86 -29.20
C ASP A 194 -2.55 8.27 -28.93
N GLN A 195 -3.33 8.17 -30.01
CA GLN A 195 -4.66 7.57 -29.98
C GLN A 195 -4.65 6.10 -29.49
N THR A 196 -3.57 5.37 -29.72
CA THR A 196 -3.43 3.98 -29.25
C THR A 196 -3.40 3.92 -27.72
N GLY A 197 -2.63 4.79 -27.07
CA GLY A 197 -2.59 4.92 -25.63
C GLY A 197 -3.94 5.29 -25.03
N ALA A 198 -4.67 6.23 -25.66
CA ALA A 198 -6.01 6.60 -25.26
C ALA A 198 -7.00 5.41 -25.37
N ARG A 199 -6.97 4.68 -26.48
CA ARG A 199 -7.82 3.49 -26.68
C ARG A 199 -7.52 2.37 -25.68
N LEU A 200 -6.25 2.12 -25.34
CA LEU A 200 -5.89 1.14 -24.31
C LEU A 200 -6.50 1.52 -22.97
N ARG A 201 -6.46 2.80 -22.60
CA ARG A 201 -7.06 3.30 -21.36
C ARG A 201 -8.57 3.13 -21.33
N ASP A 202 -9.25 3.57 -22.39
CA ASP A 202 -10.71 3.64 -22.45
C ASP A 202 -11.33 2.24 -22.55
N ILE A 203 -10.83 1.39 -23.46
CA ILE A 203 -11.32 0.02 -23.67
C ILE A 203 -10.92 -0.88 -22.49
N GLY A 204 -9.70 -0.70 -21.96
CA GLY A 204 -9.21 -1.45 -20.79
C GLY A 204 -9.75 -0.95 -19.46
N HIS A 205 -10.58 0.10 -19.45
CA HIS A 205 -11.06 0.74 -18.19
C HIS A 205 -9.93 1.07 -17.22
N GLU A 206 -8.82 1.60 -17.74
CA GLU A 206 -7.59 1.83 -16.98
C GLU A 206 -7.67 3.12 -16.14
N TYR A 207 -8.46 3.01 -15.08
CA TYR A 207 -8.66 4.05 -14.08
C TYR A 207 -8.34 3.51 -12.68
N GLY A 208 -7.85 4.37 -11.80
CA GLY A 208 -7.54 3.97 -10.42
C GLY A 208 -8.80 3.65 -9.63
N ALA A 209 -8.93 2.44 -9.11
CA ALA A 209 -10.12 1.97 -8.40
C ALA A 209 -10.53 2.87 -7.21
N VAL A 210 -9.56 3.48 -6.51
CA VAL A 210 -9.80 4.33 -5.33
C VAL A 210 -9.94 5.80 -5.70
N THR A 211 -9.19 6.27 -6.69
CA THR A 211 -9.05 7.70 -7.00
C THR A 211 -9.72 8.11 -8.30
N GLY A 212 -10.16 7.16 -9.13
CA GLY A 212 -10.67 7.41 -10.47
C GLY A 212 -9.63 8.00 -11.44
N ARG A 213 -8.35 8.11 -11.04
CA ARG A 213 -7.31 8.73 -11.86
C ARG A 213 -7.02 7.88 -13.09
N GLU A 214 -6.90 8.56 -14.23
CA GLU A 214 -6.44 7.92 -15.46
C GLU A 214 -5.08 7.26 -15.28
N ARG A 215 -4.94 6.04 -15.77
CA ARG A 215 -3.66 5.36 -15.88
C ARG A 215 -3.01 5.74 -17.20
N ARG A 216 -1.74 6.00 -17.15
CA ARG A 216 -0.86 6.08 -18.31
C ARG A 216 -0.74 4.68 -18.90
N CYS A 217 -0.85 4.54 -20.21
CA CYS A 217 -0.84 3.25 -20.91
C CYS A 217 0.31 3.20 -21.92
N GLY A 218 0.86 2.02 -22.16
CA GLY A 218 1.95 1.83 -23.08
C GLY A 218 2.15 0.38 -23.46
N TRP A 219 3.04 0.12 -24.41
CA TRP A 219 3.37 -1.24 -24.82
C TRP A 219 3.98 -2.05 -23.67
N LEU A 220 3.89 -3.36 -23.78
CA LEU A 220 4.54 -4.27 -22.83
C LEU A 220 6.05 -3.99 -22.81
N ASP A 221 6.58 -3.68 -21.63
CA ASP A 221 8.00 -3.49 -21.40
C ASP A 221 8.64 -4.83 -21.02
N MET A 222 9.29 -5.44 -22.01
CA MET A 222 9.94 -6.75 -21.84
C MET A 222 11.16 -6.69 -20.92
N VAL A 223 11.81 -5.54 -20.80
CA VAL A 223 12.95 -5.35 -19.87
C VAL A 223 12.43 -5.36 -18.44
N ALA A 224 11.38 -4.58 -18.19
CA ALA A 224 10.72 -4.54 -16.88
C ALA A 224 10.09 -5.89 -16.50
N LEU A 225 9.51 -6.61 -17.47
CA LEU A 225 8.96 -7.96 -17.24
C LEU A 225 10.06 -8.97 -16.86
N ARG A 226 11.18 -9.00 -17.59
CA ARG A 226 12.31 -9.88 -17.27
C ARG A 226 12.90 -9.56 -15.89
N TYR A 227 13.03 -8.28 -15.57
CA TYR A 227 13.44 -7.86 -14.23
C TYR A 227 12.49 -8.37 -13.16
N SER A 228 11.17 -8.23 -13.38
CA SER A 228 10.15 -8.69 -12.44
C SER A 228 10.19 -10.22 -12.25
N ILE A 229 10.37 -10.98 -13.32
CA ILE A 229 10.54 -12.44 -13.25
C ILE A 229 11.75 -12.80 -12.38
N MET A 230 12.88 -12.17 -12.64
CA MET A 230 14.15 -12.42 -11.94
C MET A 230 14.03 -12.13 -10.43
N ILE A 231 13.52 -10.93 -10.07
CA ILE A 231 13.52 -10.49 -8.65
C ILE A 231 12.51 -11.25 -7.80
N ASN A 232 11.45 -11.77 -8.41
CA ASN A 232 10.40 -12.52 -7.71
C ASN A 232 10.60 -14.04 -7.78
N GLY A 233 11.54 -14.54 -8.58
CA GLY A 233 11.69 -15.97 -8.83
C GLY A 233 10.43 -16.59 -9.47
N VAL A 234 9.81 -15.87 -10.42
CA VAL A 234 8.56 -16.32 -11.07
C VAL A 234 8.77 -17.65 -11.77
N THR A 235 7.96 -18.65 -11.44
CA THR A 235 7.98 -19.98 -12.02
C THR A 235 6.95 -20.11 -13.15
N GLN A 236 5.85 -19.37 -13.07
CA GLN A 236 4.78 -19.38 -14.07
C GLN A 236 4.25 -17.99 -14.33
N LEU A 237 3.95 -17.70 -15.60
CA LEU A 237 3.38 -16.43 -16.03
C LEU A 237 1.92 -16.60 -16.47
N ILE A 238 1.07 -15.68 -16.01
CA ILE A 238 -0.35 -15.59 -16.39
C ILE A 238 -0.56 -14.21 -17.03
N MET A 239 -0.94 -14.20 -18.29
CA MET A 239 -1.24 -13.00 -19.08
C MET A 239 -2.75 -12.77 -19.14
#